data_e2234d4e593ce0cbf2b473997c0379c8
#
_entry.id   e2234d4e593ce0cbf2b473997c0379c8
#
_cell.length_a   1.000
_cell.length_b   1.000
_cell.length_c   1.000
_cell.angle_alpha   90.00
_cell.angle_beta   90.00
_cell.angle_gamma   90.00
#
_symmetry.space_group_name_H-M   'P 1'
#
loop_
_entity.id
_entity.type
_entity.pdbx_description
1 polymer ?
#
loop_
_entity_poly.entity_id
_entity_poly.type
_entity_poly.pdbx_seq_one_letter_code
_entity_poly.pdbx_strand_id
1 'polypeptide(L)'
;MTFSLVARCAETGQFGVAISSSSPAVAARCSYARAGVGAVATQNVTDPRLGPIMLDALADGASTQAALMALVANGEHMDYRQVLAVNATGEAASHTGSQALGIRSDAVTANVAAGGNLLANANVPDAIVDAFLKSRGHLGDRLIAALRGGLAAGGEAGPVRSAGLKIVDGVSWPVADLRCDWTDACPIEAVAQAWAVYKPQLEAYVQRALDPRDAPPFGVAGDP
;
A
#
# COMPACT_ATOMS: atom_id res chain seq x y z
N MET A 1 0.92 14.59 -6.50
CA MET A 1 2.20 14.10 -5.95
C MET A 1 1.91 12.86 -5.12
N THR A 2 2.71 11.82 -5.21
CA THR A 2 2.44 10.59 -4.44
C THR A 2 3.66 9.69 -4.46
N PHE A 3 3.96 9.02 -3.35
CA PHE A 3 4.82 7.85 -3.31
C PHE A 3 4.17 6.74 -2.50
N SER A 4 4.41 5.51 -2.90
CA SER A 4 3.76 4.34 -2.32
C SER A 4 4.59 3.07 -2.50
N LEU A 5 4.18 2.02 -1.78
CA LEU A 5 4.62 0.66 -2.03
C LEU A 5 3.44 -0.31 -1.88
N VAL A 6 3.55 -1.41 -2.60
CA VAL A 6 2.77 -2.62 -2.41
C VAL A 6 3.73 -3.73 -1.99
N ALA A 7 3.34 -4.55 -1.02
CA ALA A 7 4.22 -5.60 -0.54
C ALA A 7 3.46 -6.86 -0.11
N ARG A 8 4.18 -8.00 -0.19
CA ARG A 8 3.78 -9.28 0.38
C ARG A 8 4.76 -9.66 1.49
N CYS A 9 4.25 -10.13 2.62
CA CYS A 9 5.08 -10.79 3.62
C CYS A 9 5.36 -12.23 3.18
N ALA A 10 6.61 -12.58 2.91
CA ALA A 10 6.97 -13.93 2.45
C ALA A 10 6.71 -15.01 3.51
N GLU A 11 6.73 -14.64 4.80
CA GLU A 11 6.55 -15.55 5.94
C GLU A 11 5.07 -15.82 6.23
N THR A 12 4.24 -14.76 6.24
CA THR A 12 2.82 -14.86 6.64
C THR A 12 1.84 -14.96 5.47
N GLY A 13 2.26 -14.55 4.26
CA GLY A 13 1.37 -14.43 3.10
C GLY A 13 0.50 -13.17 3.09
N GLN A 14 0.58 -12.32 4.12
CA GLN A 14 -0.12 -11.04 4.17
C GLN A 14 0.27 -10.14 3.01
N PHE A 15 -0.70 -9.34 2.52
CA PHE A 15 -0.44 -8.27 1.56
C PHE A 15 -0.74 -6.91 2.17
N GLY A 16 -0.01 -5.90 1.72
CA GLY A 16 -0.26 -4.54 2.16
C GLY A 16 0.08 -3.49 1.14
N VAL A 17 -0.54 -2.34 1.34
CA VAL A 17 -0.26 -1.10 0.60
C VAL A 17 0.00 -0.01 1.62
N ALA A 18 1.07 0.74 1.41
CA ALA A 18 1.28 1.99 2.13
C ALA A 18 1.54 3.12 1.13
N ILE A 19 0.97 4.30 1.40
CA ILE A 19 0.94 5.41 0.46
C ILE A 19 0.95 6.74 1.20
N SER A 20 1.60 7.75 0.63
CA SER A 20 1.56 9.13 1.11
C SER A 20 1.47 10.12 -0.05
N SER A 21 0.81 11.25 0.16
CA SER A 21 0.54 12.25 -0.87
C SER A 21 0.30 13.64 -0.28
N SER A 22 0.62 14.67 -1.07
CA SER A 22 0.18 16.05 -0.84
C SER A 22 -1.29 16.28 -1.14
N SER A 23 -1.96 15.37 -1.88
CA SER A 23 -3.40 15.46 -2.14
C SER A 23 -4.22 14.83 -1.02
N PRO A 24 -5.45 15.31 -0.74
CA PRO A 24 -6.27 14.76 0.33
C PRO A 24 -6.71 13.32 0.04
N ALA A 25 -6.91 12.53 1.11
CA ALA A 25 -7.53 11.21 1.11
C ALA A 25 -6.94 10.23 0.07
N VAL A 26 -5.61 10.20 -0.09
CA VAL A 26 -4.94 9.41 -1.13
C VAL A 26 -5.29 7.92 -1.06
N ALA A 27 -5.35 7.35 0.14
CA ALA A 27 -5.61 5.93 0.33
C ALA A 27 -7.03 5.51 -0.10
N ALA A 28 -7.99 6.45 -0.11
CA ALA A 28 -9.37 6.17 -0.51
C ALA A 28 -9.51 5.72 -1.97
N ARG A 29 -8.59 6.15 -2.84
CA ARG A 29 -8.69 5.94 -4.29
C ARG A 29 -7.50 5.24 -4.93
N CYS A 30 -6.42 4.99 -4.15
CA CYS A 30 -5.16 4.51 -4.70
C CYS A 30 -4.75 3.12 -4.18
N SER A 31 -5.35 2.63 -3.06
CA SER A 31 -4.87 1.45 -2.33
C SER A 31 -5.85 0.28 -2.44
N TYR A 32 -5.40 -0.83 -3.02
CA TYR A 32 -6.20 -2.03 -3.23
C TYR A 32 -5.42 -3.26 -2.77
N ALA A 33 -6.08 -4.17 -2.08
CA ALA A 33 -5.51 -5.46 -1.70
C ALA A 33 -6.62 -6.49 -1.52
N ARG A 34 -6.31 -7.75 -1.83
CA ARG A 34 -7.21 -8.90 -1.66
C ARG A 34 -6.43 -10.06 -1.06
N ALA A 35 -6.96 -10.63 0.02
CA ALA A 35 -6.37 -11.77 0.70
C ALA A 35 -6.16 -12.96 -0.25
N GLY A 36 -5.01 -13.60 -0.18
CA GLY A 36 -4.64 -14.72 -1.05
C GLY A 36 -4.35 -14.37 -2.51
N VAL A 37 -4.55 -13.12 -2.94
CA VAL A 37 -4.42 -12.67 -4.34
C VAL A 37 -3.24 -11.73 -4.54
N GLY A 38 -3.26 -10.57 -3.86
CA GLY A 38 -2.22 -9.58 -4.07
C GLY A 38 -2.55 -8.19 -3.52
N ALA A 39 -1.65 -7.25 -3.82
CA ALA A 39 -1.82 -5.83 -3.52
C ALA A 39 -1.49 -4.98 -4.75
N VAL A 40 -2.24 -3.90 -4.94
CA VAL A 40 -2.13 -2.97 -6.07
C VAL A 40 -2.23 -1.52 -5.59
N ALA A 41 -1.37 -0.66 -6.11
CA ALA A 41 -1.53 0.78 -6.00
C ALA A 41 -1.70 1.39 -7.41
N THR A 42 -2.65 2.30 -7.59
CA THR A 42 -2.79 3.11 -8.80
C THR A 42 -2.72 4.58 -8.42
N GLN A 43 -1.89 5.35 -9.08
CA GLN A 43 -1.57 6.72 -8.69
C GLN A 43 -1.16 7.61 -9.87
N ASN A 44 -0.70 8.82 -9.59
CA ASN A 44 -0.48 9.95 -10.51
C ASN A 44 -1.81 10.60 -10.87
N VAL A 45 -2.24 10.57 -12.13
CA VAL A 45 -3.62 10.87 -12.50
C VAL A 45 -4.40 9.56 -12.34
N THR A 46 -4.94 9.36 -11.15
CA THR A 46 -5.46 8.06 -10.70
C THR A 46 -6.74 7.67 -11.44
N ASP A 47 -6.79 6.41 -11.89
CA ASP A 47 -8.03 5.73 -12.23
C ASP A 47 -8.29 4.61 -11.22
N PRO A 48 -9.25 4.77 -10.31
CA PRO A 48 -9.53 3.78 -9.27
C PRO A 48 -9.98 2.41 -9.80
N ARG A 49 -10.48 2.33 -11.03
CA ARG A 49 -10.93 1.07 -11.66
C ARG A 49 -9.76 0.10 -11.89
N LEU A 50 -8.54 0.63 -12.09
CA LEU A 50 -7.35 -0.19 -12.40
C LEU A 50 -6.97 -1.14 -11.26
N GLY A 51 -7.20 -0.74 -10.01
CA GLY A 51 -6.93 -1.58 -8.84
C GLY A 51 -7.73 -2.90 -8.83
N PRO A 52 -9.07 -2.86 -8.84
CA PRO A 52 -9.91 -4.06 -8.97
C PRO A 52 -9.63 -4.88 -10.21
N ILE A 53 -9.49 -4.27 -11.39
CA ILE A 53 -9.18 -4.96 -12.66
C ILE A 53 -7.87 -5.76 -12.53
N MET A 54 -6.83 -5.16 -11.96
CA MET A 54 -5.57 -5.83 -11.76
C MET A 54 -5.69 -7.00 -10.77
N LEU A 55 -6.40 -6.81 -9.65
CA LEU A 55 -6.64 -7.87 -8.66
C LEU A 55 -7.48 -9.03 -9.24
N ASP A 56 -8.44 -8.76 -10.11
CA ASP A 56 -9.22 -9.80 -10.78
C ASP A 56 -8.35 -10.63 -11.71
N ALA A 57 -7.50 -10.01 -12.53
CA ALA A 57 -6.55 -10.71 -13.39
C ALA A 57 -5.57 -11.59 -12.58
N LEU A 58 -5.08 -11.10 -11.43
CA LEU A 58 -4.23 -11.89 -10.53
C LEU A 58 -4.99 -13.07 -9.91
N ALA A 59 -6.26 -12.87 -9.54
CA ALA A 59 -7.11 -13.94 -9.00
C ALA A 59 -7.40 -15.04 -10.04
N ASP A 60 -7.49 -14.67 -11.32
CA ASP A 60 -7.65 -15.59 -12.46
C ASP A 60 -6.35 -16.34 -12.81
N GLY A 61 -5.26 -16.10 -12.06
CA GLY A 61 -4.00 -16.82 -12.17
C GLY A 61 -2.98 -16.22 -13.13
N ALA A 62 -3.19 -14.99 -13.62
CA ALA A 62 -2.19 -14.30 -14.41
C ALA A 62 -0.95 -13.99 -13.58
N SER A 63 0.26 -14.05 -14.19
CA SER A 63 1.45 -13.48 -13.57
C SER A 63 1.31 -11.97 -13.43
N THR A 64 2.01 -11.35 -12.47
CA THR A 64 1.91 -9.90 -12.23
C THR A 64 2.31 -9.11 -13.48
N GLN A 65 3.37 -9.56 -14.15
CA GLN A 65 3.83 -8.94 -15.39
C GLN A 65 2.81 -9.07 -16.52
N ALA A 66 2.21 -10.26 -16.72
CA ALA A 66 1.21 -10.47 -17.78
C ALA A 66 -0.07 -9.65 -17.52
N ALA A 67 -0.56 -9.63 -16.27
CA ALA A 67 -1.73 -8.83 -15.88
C ALA A 67 -1.48 -7.33 -16.11
N LEU A 68 -0.29 -6.84 -15.75
CA LEU A 68 0.07 -5.43 -15.93
C LEU A 68 0.22 -5.06 -17.41
N MET A 69 0.83 -5.93 -18.22
CA MET A 69 0.93 -5.72 -19.68
C MET A 69 -0.46 -5.68 -20.33
N ALA A 70 -1.35 -6.58 -19.97
CA ALA A 70 -2.73 -6.58 -20.45
C ALA A 70 -3.49 -5.32 -20.02
N LEU A 71 -3.31 -4.88 -18.77
CA LEU A 71 -3.90 -3.64 -18.26
C LEU A 71 -3.41 -2.43 -19.05
N VAL A 72 -2.12 -2.33 -19.34
CA VAL A 72 -1.53 -1.22 -20.11
C VAL A 72 -2.00 -1.24 -21.56
N ALA A 73 -2.09 -2.42 -22.18
CA ALA A 73 -2.52 -2.55 -23.58
C ALA A 73 -4.00 -2.20 -23.82
N ASN A 74 -4.87 -2.45 -22.84
CA ASN A 74 -6.32 -2.28 -22.96
C ASN A 74 -6.87 -1.09 -22.16
N GLY A 75 -6.07 -0.51 -21.26
CA GLY A 75 -6.50 0.61 -20.41
C GLY A 75 -6.46 1.95 -21.13
N GLU A 76 -7.36 2.82 -20.74
CA GLU A 76 -7.42 4.19 -21.27
C GLU A 76 -6.40 5.10 -20.57
N HIS A 77 -5.71 5.94 -21.34
CA HIS A 77 -4.80 6.97 -20.83
C HIS A 77 -3.67 6.42 -19.93
N MET A 78 -3.18 5.22 -20.21
CA MET A 78 -2.14 4.58 -19.40
C MET A 78 -0.82 5.37 -19.36
N ASP A 79 -0.56 6.22 -20.33
CA ASP A 79 0.56 7.16 -20.31
C ASP A 79 0.54 8.13 -19.11
N TYR A 80 -0.63 8.38 -18.53
CA TYR A 80 -0.79 9.25 -17.36
C TYR A 80 -0.83 8.49 -16.04
N ARG A 81 -0.80 7.16 -16.05
CA ARG A 81 -0.99 6.32 -14.85
C ARG A 81 0.34 5.80 -14.33
N GLN A 82 0.37 5.54 -13.03
CA GLN A 82 1.42 4.77 -12.40
C GLN A 82 0.76 3.66 -11.58
N VAL A 83 1.12 2.40 -11.86
CA VAL A 83 0.53 1.21 -11.24
C VAL A 83 1.64 0.35 -10.67
N LEU A 84 1.45 -0.09 -9.43
CA LEU A 84 2.34 -1.04 -8.72
C LEU A 84 1.51 -2.26 -8.36
N ALA A 85 2.07 -3.45 -8.49
CA ALA A 85 1.38 -4.68 -8.10
C ALA A 85 2.35 -5.75 -7.56
N VAL A 86 1.82 -6.61 -6.67
CA VAL A 86 2.48 -7.82 -6.19
C VAL A 86 1.44 -8.93 -6.05
N ASN A 87 1.76 -10.15 -6.49
CA ASN A 87 0.86 -11.30 -6.46
C ASN A 87 1.17 -12.29 -5.32
N ALA A 88 0.40 -13.39 -5.27
CA ALA A 88 0.49 -14.42 -4.24
C ALA A 88 1.82 -15.19 -4.22
N THR A 89 2.58 -15.20 -5.32
CA THR A 89 3.91 -15.82 -5.38
C THR A 89 5.04 -14.87 -5.01
N GLY A 90 4.72 -13.58 -4.84
CA GLY A 90 5.69 -12.53 -4.56
C GLY A 90 6.31 -11.92 -5.83
N GLU A 91 5.79 -12.28 -7.02
CA GLU A 91 6.14 -11.56 -8.24
C GLU A 91 5.56 -10.16 -8.17
N ALA A 92 6.42 -9.15 -8.34
CA ALA A 92 6.03 -7.76 -8.33
C ALA A 92 6.34 -7.09 -9.67
N ALA A 93 5.55 -6.08 -10.05
CA ALA A 93 5.73 -5.33 -11.27
C ALA A 93 5.25 -3.89 -11.11
N SER A 94 5.74 -3.00 -11.97
CA SER A 94 5.34 -1.59 -12.03
C SER A 94 5.13 -1.12 -13.46
N HIS A 95 4.25 -0.13 -13.61
CA HIS A 95 4.10 0.67 -14.81
C HIS A 95 4.13 2.14 -14.44
N THR A 96 4.99 2.90 -15.11
CA THR A 96 5.06 4.36 -15.01
C THR A 96 4.89 4.95 -16.39
N GLY A 97 3.74 5.56 -16.64
CA GLY A 97 3.40 6.14 -17.95
C GLY A 97 4.30 7.31 -18.33
N SER A 98 4.50 7.53 -19.63
CA SER A 98 5.39 8.55 -20.18
C SER A 98 4.98 9.98 -19.83
N GLN A 99 3.69 10.21 -19.54
CA GLN A 99 3.10 11.47 -19.13
C GLN A 99 2.87 11.57 -17.60
N ALA A 100 3.44 10.64 -16.81
CA ALA A 100 3.41 10.79 -15.35
C ALA A 100 4.21 12.02 -14.91
N LEU A 101 3.68 12.75 -13.93
CA LEU A 101 4.07 14.13 -13.63
C LEU A 101 5.40 14.22 -12.87
N GLY A 102 6.19 15.23 -13.21
CA GLY A 102 7.43 15.62 -12.53
C GLY A 102 8.52 14.55 -12.54
N ILE A 103 9.39 14.56 -11.53
CA ILE A 103 10.33 13.46 -11.31
C ILE A 103 9.50 12.24 -10.90
N ARG A 104 9.64 11.17 -11.67
CA ARG A 104 8.95 9.90 -11.48
C ARG A 104 9.93 8.76 -11.52
N SER A 105 9.73 7.77 -10.69
CA SER A 105 10.58 6.58 -10.62
C SER A 105 9.81 5.44 -9.99
N ASP A 106 10.32 4.23 -10.17
CA ASP A 106 9.86 3.02 -9.51
C ASP A 106 11.03 2.08 -9.22
N ALA A 107 10.84 1.20 -8.24
CA ALA A 107 11.79 0.17 -7.84
C ALA A 107 11.01 -1.12 -7.55
N VAL A 108 11.45 -2.24 -8.11
CA VAL A 108 10.78 -3.53 -8.01
C VAL A 108 11.77 -4.61 -7.63
N THR A 109 11.39 -5.44 -6.67
CA THR A 109 12.10 -6.69 -6.32
C THR A 109 11.10 -7.72 -5.82
N ALA A 110 11.54 -8.94 -5.53
CA ALA A 110 10.65 -9.97 -5.02
C ALA A 110 9.89 -9.49 -3.78
N ASN A 111 8.57 -9.70 -3.77
CA ASN A 111 7.61 -9.32 -2.72
C ASN A 111 7.36 -7.83 -2.50
N VAL A 112 7.95 -6.92 -3.28
CA VAL A 112 7.71 -5.48 -3.12
C VAL A 112 7.89 -4.71 -4.42
N ALA A 113 6.98 -3.78 -4.69
CA ALA A 113 7.13 -2.72 -5.68
C ALA A 113 6.86 -1.36 -5.02
N ALA A 114 7.71 -0.39 -5.30
CA ALA A 114 7.55 1.00 -4.87
C ALA A 114 7.58 1.93 -6.08
N GLY A 115 6.91 3.07 -5.97
CA GLY A 115 6.93 4.08 -7.03
C GLY A 115 6.44 5.43 -6.53
N GLY A 116 6.73 6.45 -7.33
CA GLY A 116 6.30 7.80 -7.02
C GLY A 116 6.35 8.73 -8.22
N ASN A 117 5.66 9.84 -8.07
CA ASN A 117 5.55 10.91 -9.05
C ASN A 117 5.62 12.27 -8.36
N LEU A 118 6.07 13.29 -9.09
CA LEU A 118 6.38 14.61 -8.53
C LEU A 118 7.30 14.51 -7.29
N LEU A 119 8.26 13.60 -7.38
CA LEU A 119 9.23 13.32 -6.33
C LEU A 119 10.26 14.43 -6.19
N ALA A 120 10.87 14.55 -5.01
CA ALA A 120 12.03 15.43 -4.79
C ALA A 120 13.26 14.96 -5.60
N ASN A 121 13.43 13.64 -5.76
CA ASN A 121 14.46 13.01 -6.59
C ASN A 121 14.06 11.57 -6.97
N ALA A 122 14.78 10.99 -7.93
CA ALA A 122 14.48 9.67 -8.48
C ALA A 122 14.81 8.49 -7.54
N ASN A 123 15.59 8.70 -6.47
CA ASN A 123 16.01 7.62 -5.56
C ASN A 123 14.99 7.28 -4.48
N VAL A 124 13.88 8.02 -4.39
CA VAL A 124 12.85 7.80 -3.37
C VAL A 124 12.28 6.37 -3.38
N PRO A 125 11.90 5.76 -4.52
CA PRO A 125 11.42 4.38 -4.54
C PRO A 125 12.47 3.35 -4.11
N ASP A 126 13.73 3.53 -4.47
CA ASP A 126 14.83 2.66 -4.01
C ASP A 126 14.98 2.72 -2.49
N ALA A 127 14.91 3.91 -1.91
CA ALA A 127 14.95 4.10 -0.46
C ALA A 127 13.76 3.45 0.27
N ILE A 128 12.57 3.46 -0.35
CA ILE A 128 11.37 2.77 0.16
C ILE A 128 11.62 1.26 0.19
N VAL A 129 12.08 0.68 -0.93
CA VAL A 129 12.37 -0.76 -1.03
C VAL A 129 13.46 -1.17 -0.05
N ASP A 130 14.54 -0.41 0.03
CA ASP A 130 15.65 -0.64 0.96
C ASP A 130 15.19 -0.63 2.43
N ALA A 131 14.39 0.36 2.82
CA ALA A 131 13.84 0.45 4.17
C ALA A 131 12.89 -0.73 4.47
N PHE A 132 12.07 -1.14 3.50
CA PHE A 132 11.20 -2.32 3.63
C PHE A 132 12.01 -3.61 3.84
N LEU A 133 13.05 -3.83 3.04
CA LEU A 133 13.88 -5.04 3.10
C LEU A 133 14.71 -5.13 4.38
N LYS A 134 15.17 -3.99 4.91
CA LYS A 134 15.94 -3.90 6.16
C LYS A 134 15.08 -4.02 7.41
N SER A 135 13.78 -3.71 7.32
CA SER A 135 12.86 -3.75 8.45
C SER A 135 12.43 -5.18 8.81
N ARG A 136 12.04 -5.38 10.08
CA ARG A 136 11.59 -6.65 10.64
C ARG A 136 10.29 -6.45 11.42
N GLY A 137 9.62 -7.55 11.76
CA GLY A 137 8.37 -7.56 12.51
C GLY A 137 7.15 -7.64 11.59
N HIS A 138 6.00 -7.25 12.11
CA HIS A 138 4.71 -7.30 11.40
C HIS A 138 4.75 -6.49 10.10
N LEU A 139 4.01 -6.94 9.06
CA LEU A 139 3.99 -6.25 7.77
C LEU A 139 3.67 -4.74 7.91
N GLY A 140 2.77 -4.36 8.82
CA GLY A 140 2.42 -2.95 9.08
C GLY A 140 3.62 -2.12 9.57
N ASP A 141 4.46 -2.67 10.45
CA ASP A 141 5.68 -1.98 10.92
C ASP A 141 6.63 -1.74 9.75
N ARG A 142 6.79 -2.75 8.89
CA ARG A 142 7.67 -2.71 7.72
C ARG A 142 7.20 -1.73 6.66
N LEU A 143 5.88 -1.66 6.42
CA LEU A 143 5.26 -0.72 5.48
C LEU A 143 5.42 0.74 5.96
N ILE A 144 5.26 1.00 7.26
CA ILE A 144 5.48 2.33 7.84
C ILE A 144 6.97 2.71 7.77
N ALA A 145 7.88 1.78 8.10
CA ALA A 145 9.31 1.99 7.98
C ALA A 145 9.72 2.35 6.54
N ALA A 146 9.10 1.70 5.54
CA ALA A 146 9.31 1.99 4.13
C ALA A 146 8.87 3.41 3.75
N LEU A 147 7.67 3.85 4.17
CA LEU A 147 7.22 5.24 3.93
C LEU A 147 8.15 6.27 4.59
N ARG A 148 8.62 6.00 5.81
CA ARG A 148 9.61 6.84 6.50
C ARG A 148 10.92 6.91 5.74
N GLY A 149 11.38 5.78 5.19
CA GLY A 149 12.57 5.72 4.34
C GLY A 149 12.43 6.58 3.08
N GLY A 150 11.28 6.49 2.41
CA GLY A 150 10.98 7.33 1.25
C GLY A 150 10.92 8.83 1.59
N LEU A 151 10.27 9.18 2.71
CA LEU A 151 10.20 10.56 3.19
C LEU A 151 11.60 11.10 3.54
N ALA A 152 12.43 10.32 4.22
CA ALA A 152 13.81 10.69 4.58
C ALA A 152 14.71 10.88 3.36
N ALA A 153 14.44 10.14 2.25
CA ALA A 153 15.14 10.30 0.97
C ALA A 153 14.68 11.53 0.16
N GLY A 154 13.71 12.30 0.70
CA GLY A 154 13.18 13.51 0.09
C GLY A 154 11.67 13.47 -0.17
N GLY A 155 11.07 12.30 -0.30
CA GLY A 155 9.64 12.15 -0.53
C GLY A 155 9.17 12.85 -1.81
N GLU A 156 8.08 13.60 -1.69
CA GLU A 156 7.58 14.49 -2.74
C GLU A 156 8.38 15.81 -2.79
N ALA A 157 8.28 16.53 -3.92
CA ALA A 157 8.84 17.89 -4.06
C ALA A 157 8.18 18.94 -3.15
N GLY A 158 7.09 18.59 -2.48
CA GLY A 158 6.36 19.43 -1.53
C GLY A 158 5.91 18.64 -0.30
N PRO A 159 5.23 19.28 0.66
CA PRO A 159 4.81 18.64 1.89
C PRO A 159 3.73 17.59 1.63
N VAL A 160 3.87 16.41 2.25
CA VAL A 160 2.83 15.37 2.29
C VAL A 160 1.69 15.79 3.23
N ARG A 161 0.45 15.43 2.90
CA ARG A 161 -0.76 15.85 3.62
C ARG A 161 -1.69 14.70 3.98
N SER A 162 -1.64 13.60 3.25
CA SER A 162 -2.41 12.39 3.54
C SER A 162 -1.54 11.15 3.45
N ALA A 163 -1.93 10.09 4.16
CA ALA A 163 -1.28 8.79 4.11
C ALA A 163 -2.28 7.68 4.43
N GLY A 164 -1.94 6.44 4.06
CA GLY A 164 -2.70 5.28 4.45
C GLY A 164 -1.88 4.00 4.49
N LEU A 165 -2.39 3.06 5.26
CA LEU A 165 -1.88 1.72 5.47
C LEU A 165 -3.04 0.74 5.35
N LYS A 166 -2.99 -0.16 4.39
CA LYS A 166 -3.95 -1.26 4.23
C LYS A 166 -3.24 -2.59 4.31
N ILE A 167 -3.79 -3.53 5.09
CA ILE A 167 -3.28 -4.90 5.22
C ILE A 167 -4.45 -5.86 5.08
N VAL A 168 -4.25 -6.91 4.28
CA VAL A 168 -5.17 -8.04 4.14
C VAL A 168 -4.48 -9.33 4.52
N ASP A 169 -5.26 -10.26 5.08
CA ASP A 169 -4.82 -11.57 5.52
C ASP A 169 -5.90 -12.63 5.16
N GLY A 170 -5.96 -13.76 5.83
CA GLY A 170 -6.85 -14.90 5.55
C GLY A 170 -8.37 -14.67 5.67
N VAL A 171 -8.85 -13.41 5.78
CA VAL A 171 -10.26 -13.04 5.86
C VAL A 171 -10.69 -12.16 4.68
N SER A 172 -11.99 -12.06 4.41
CA SER A 172 -12.52 -11.36 3.23
C SER A 172 -12.51 -9.83 3.33
N TRP A 173 -12.11 -9.27 4.47
CA TRP A 173 -11.98 -7.82 4.71
C TRP A 173 -10.54 -7.46 5.07
N PRO A 174 -10.13 -6.18 4.93
CA PRO A 174 -8.82 -5.73 5.39
C PRO A 174 -8.71 -5.87 6.91
N VAL A 175 -7.65 -6.55 7.39
CA VAL A 175 -7.37 -6.67 8.82
C VAL A 175 -6.87 -5.36 9.42
N ALA A 176 -6.36 -4.45 8.58
CA ALA A 176 -6.11 -3.05 8.93
C ALA A 176 -6.36 -2.16 7.70
N ASP A 177 -7.06 -1.04 7.91
CA ASP A 177 -7.23 0.04 6.93
C ASP A 177 -7.18 1.37 7.68
N LEU A 178 -5.98 1.91 7.86
CA LEU A 178 -5.70 3.09 8.66
C LEU A 178 -5.35 4.26 7.75
N ARG A 179 -5.98 5.42 8.00
CA ARG A 179 -5.85 6.56 7.10
C ARG A 179 -5.72 7.87 7.88
N CYS A 180 -4.85 8.72 7.37
CA CYS A 180 -4.86 10.15 7.67
C CYS A 180 -5.23 10.88 6.37
N ASP A 181 -6.46 11.37 6.28
CA ASP A 181 -7.00 11.92 5.04
C ASP A 181 -6.54 13.37 4.80
N TRP A 182 -6.16 14.10 5.86
CA TRP A 182 -5.53 15.41 5.78
C TRP A 182 -4.90 15.83 7.11
N THR A 183 -3.70 16.37 7.06
CA THR A 183 -3.06 17.04 8.21
C THR A 183 -2.00 18.04 7.74
N ASP A 184 -1.76 19.07 8.52
CA ASP A 184 -0.63 20.00 8.34
C ASP A 184 0.67 19.45 8.97
N ALA A 185 0.56 18.44 9.84
CA ALA A 185 1.66 17.68 10.39
C ALA A 185 2.08 16.54 9.42
N CYS A 186 2.89 15.60 9.89
CA CYS A 186 3.29 14.44 9.09
C CYS A 186 2.17 13.37 9.07
N PRO A 187 1.52 13.10 7.93
CA PRO A 187 0.45 12.10 7.84
C PRO A 187 0.96 10.67 8.03
N ILE A 188 2.23 10.38 7.70
CA ILE A 188 2.85 9.08 7.91
C ILE A 188 2.96 8.79 9.41
N GLU A 189 3.34 9.78 10.21
CA GLU A 189 3.41 9.63 11.67
C GLU A 189 2.01 9.53 12.30
N ALA A 190 1.00 10.18 11.74
CA ALA A 190 -0.39 10.01 12.18
C ALA A 190 -0.87 8.56 11.96
N VAL A 191 -0.59 7.98 10.79
CA VAL A 191 -0.89 6.56 10.51
C VAL A 191 -0.06 5.63 11.40
N ALA A 192 1.22 5.95 11.66
CA ALA A 192 2.09 5.16 12.53
C ALA A 192 1.58 5.14 13.99
N GLN A 193 1.08 6.27 14.49
CA GLN A 193 0.45 6.35 15.83
C GLN A 193 -0.84 5.52 15.88
N ALA A 194 -1.71 5.63 14.88
CA ALA A 194 -2.91 4.81 14.78
C ALA A 194 -2.56 3.31 14.74
N TRP A 195 -1.53 2.92 13.97
CA TRP A 195 -1.04 1.55 13.92
C TRP A 195 -0.52 1.04 15.27
N ALA A 196 0.23 1.85 16.00
CA ALA A 196 0.76 1.48 17.31
C ALA A 196 -0.36 1.16 18.33
N VAL A 197 -1.50 1.86 18.24
CA VAL A 197 -2.70 1.60 19.04
C VAL A 197 -3.49 0.39 18.53
N TYR A 198 -3.62 0.24 17.22
CA TYR A 198 -4.44 -0.79 16.58
C TYR A 198 -3.78 -2.18 16.60
N LYS A 199 -2.48 -2.26 16.32
CA LYS A 199 -1.73 -3.51 16.19
C LYS A 199 -1.93 -4.50 17.34
N PRO A 200 -1.87 -4.10 18.64
CA PRO A 200 -2.10 -5.03 19.75
C PRO A 200 -3.50 -5.64 19.78
N GLN A 201 -4.47 -5.03 19.11
CA GLN A 201 -5.88 -5.44 19.10
C GLN A 201 -6.29 -6.16 17.81
N LEU A 202 -5.41 -6.21 16.81
CA LEU A 202 -5.73 -6.70 15.47
C LEU A 202 -6.32 -8.10 15.46
N GLU A 203 -5.65 -9.05 16.13
CA GLU A 203 -6.11 -10.44 16.22
C GLU A 203 -7.44 -10.56 16.96
N ALA A 204 -7.61 -9.79 18.05
CA ALA A 204 -8.85 -9.77 18.79
C ALA A 204 -10.04 -9.24 17.95
N TYR A 205 -9.81 -8.26 17.08
CA TYR A 205 -10.85 -7.78 16.14
C TYR A 205 -11.22 -8.86 15.11
N VAL A 206 -10.26 -9.58 14.57
CA VAL A 206 -10.52 -10.70 13.67
C VAL A 206 -11.30 -11.79 14.38
N GLN A 207 -10.86 -12.18 15.60
CA GLN A 207 -11.53 -13.22 16.40
C GLN A 207 -12.97 -12.83 16.72
N ARG A 208 -13.24 -11.58 17.14
CA ARG A 208 -14.60 -11.10 17.43
C ARG A 208 -15.53 -11.17 16.23
N ALA A 209 -14.99 -10.93 15.03
CA ALA A 209 -15.77 -11.01 13.81
C ALA A 209 -16.08 -12.45 13.38
N LEU A 210 -15.16 -13.40 13.64
CA LEU A 210 -15.32 -14.81 13.27
C LEU A 210 -16.11 -15.60 14.33
N ASP A 211 -15.76 -15.46 15.59
CA ASP A 211 -16.46 -16.08 16.73
C ASP A 211 -16.34 -15.19 17.98
N PRO A 212 -17.39 -14.40 18.29
CA PRO A 212 -17.36 -13.49 19.42
C PRO A 212 -17.42 -14.19 20.80
N ARG A 213 -17.80 -15.47 20.84
CA ARG A 213 -17.95 -16.20 22.12
C ARG A 213 -16.63 -16.45 22.82
N ASP A 214 -15.54 -16.66 22.02
CA ASP A 214 -14.20 -16.94 22.52
C ASP A 214 -13.26 -15.73 22.41
N ALA A 215 -13.79 -14.58 22.03
CA ALA A 215 -12.97 -13.38 21.85
C ALA A 215 -12.71 -12.69 23.21
N PRO A 216 -11.50 -12.09 23.38
CA PRO A 216 -11.22 -11.33 24.60
C PRO A 216 -12.13 -10.11 24.70
N PRO A 217 -12.47 -9.65 25.94
CA PRO A 217 -13.25 -8.44 26.15
C PRO A 217 -12.51 -7.22 25.58
N PHE A 218 -13.24 -6.13 25.33
CA PHE A 218 -12.65 -4.88 24.82
C PHE A 218 -11.81 -4.16 25.88
N GLY A 219 -12.09 -4.40 27.17
CA GLY A 219 -11.37 -3.77 28.29
C GLY A 219 -11.65 -2.26 28.40
N VAL A 220 -12.83 -1.81 27.96
CA VAL A 220 -13.26 -0.41 28.01
C VAL A 220 -14.46 -0.23 28.92
N ALA A 221 -14.76 1.01 29.32
CA ALA A 221 -15.91 1.30 30.14
C ALA A 221 -17.21 0.84 29.46
N GLY A 222 -18.04 0.06 30.18
CA GLY A 222 -19.28 -0.52 29.64
C GLY A 222 -19.14 -1.91 29.04
N ASP A 223 -17.92 -2.43 28.93
CA ASP A 223 -17.65 -3.83 28.57
C ASP A 223 -17.91 -4.72 29.81
N PRO A 224 -18.74 -5.78 29.75
CA PRO A 224 -19.09 -6.62 30.87
C PRO A 224 -17.93 -7.45 31.41
#